data_0b0b4acdb374ee13c69def50793db834
#
_entry.id   0b0b4acdb374ee13c69def50793db834
#
_cell.length_a   1.000
_cell.length_b   1.000
_cell.length_c   1.000
_cell.angle_alpha   90.00
_cell.angle_beta   90.00
_cell.angle_gamma   90.00
#
_symmetry.space_group_name_H-M   'P 1'
#
loop_
_entity.id
_entity.type
_entity.pdbx_description
1 polymer ?
#
loop_
_entity_poly.entity_id
_entity_poly.type
_entity_poly.pdbx_seq_one_letter_code
_entity_poly.pdbx_strand_id
1 'polypeptide(L)'
;EKAGTYEFKTYFNCNGVRRFTVKVNNYPEVECTVNGTAKWDTPPAETAKVLIYLAAGTNTIKITPYPTTSGGPNLDKFEILETSESPLPVPQEGFPITLEAEYAHLYGDLKVKNLEGMSNGRYVGDFNNKNNSYLQFTCVDIPEEGPYELKIFTNDPTGRPLDIQINNYAKTYINVNKSEGKWDQLPTAET
;
A
#
# COMPACT_ATOMS: atom_id res chain seq x y z
N GLU A 1 -5.51 -3.01 -25.97
CA GLU A 1 -5.55 -3.72 -24.69
C GLU A 1 -6.55 -3.02 -23.78
N LYS A 2 -7.18 -3.75 -22.88
CA LYS A 2 -8.28 -3.27 -22.03
C LYS A 2 -7.73 -2.86 -20.67
N ALA A 3 -8.20 -1.71 -20.13
CA ALA A 3 -7.94 -1.35 -18.75
C ALA A 3 -8.58 -2.37 -17.79
N GLY A 4 -7.92 -2.70 -16.70
CA GLY A 4 -8.44 -3.63 -15.72
C GLY A 4 -7.40 -4.17 -14.74
N THR A 5 -7.84 -5.11 -13.93
CA THR A 5 -7.00 -5.84 -12.98
C THR A 5 -6.34 -7.01 -13.66
N TYR A 6 -5.06 -7.17 -13.41
CA TYR A 6 -4.23 -8.23 -13.94
C TYR A 6 -3.40 -8.88 -12.83
N GLU A 7 -3.04 -10.13 -13.01
CA GLU A 7 -2.06 -10.80 -12.18
C GLU A 7 -0.66 -10.43 -12.67
N PHE A 8 0.15 -9.84 -11.80
CA PHE A 8 1.58 -9.61 -12.02
C PHE A 8 2.35 -10.74 -11.36
N LYS A 9 2.80 -11.67 -12.18
CA LYS A 9 3.54 -12.85 -11.75
C LYS A 9 5.03 -12.62 -11.87
N THR A 10 5.73 -12.78 -10.76
CA THR A 10 7.17 -12.60 -10.63
C THR A 10 7.87 -13.95 -10.53
N TYR A 11 8.97 -14.11 -11.22
CA TYR A 11 9.89 -15.23 -11.10
C TYR A 11 11.15 -14.76 -10.37
N PHE A 12 11.50 -15.44 -9.28
CA PHE A 12 12.54 -14.97 -8.38
C PHE A 12 13.34 -16.09 -7.75
N ASN A 13 14.53 -15.73 -7.23
CA ASN A 13 15.31 -16.57 -6.30
C ASN A 13 15.69 -15.76 -5.09
N CYS A 14 15.49 -16.32 -3.90
CA CYS A 14 15.99 -15.75 -2.65
C CYS A 14 16.06 -16.82 -1.55
N ASN A 15 16.75 -16.49 -0.49
CA ASN A 15 16.75 -17.28 0.75
C ASN A 15 15.91 -16.54 1.79
N GLY A 16 14.83 -17.20 2.23
CA GLY A 16 13.89 -16.66 3.21
C GLY A 16 13.00 -15.54 2.64
N VAL A 17 12.36 -14.80 3.54
CA VAL A 17 11.41 -13.77 3.17
C VAL A 17 12.11 -12.54 2.61
N ARG A 18 11.65 -12.07 1.45
CA ARG A 18 12.05 -10.81 0.82
C ARG A 18 10.82 -10.05 0.39
N ARG A 19 10.98 -8.74 0.24
CA ARG A 19 9.88 -7.85 -0.17
C ARG A 19 10.35 -6.87 -1.22
N PHE A 20 9.43 -6.52 -2.10
CA PHE A 20 9.59 -5.44 -3.05
C PHE A 20 8.21 -4.81 -3.31
N THR A 21 8.20 -3.62 -3.89
CA THR A 21 6.99 -2.95 -4.31
C THR A 21 6.89 -2.90 -5.82
N VAL A 22 5.66 -2.96 -6.32
CA VAL A 22 5.30 -2.78 -7.72
C VAL A 22 4.45 -1.54 -7.82
N LYS A 23 4.90 -0.52 -8.53
CA LYS A 23 4.15 0.70 -8.84
C LYS A 23 3.83 0.73 -10.33
N VAL A 24 2.56 0.89 -10.65
CA VAL A 24 2.09 1.07 -12.04
C VAL A 24 1.72 2.53 -12.22
N ASN A 25 2.30 3.19 -13.20
CA ASN A 25 2.06 4.61 -13.46
C ASN A 25 2.19 5.45 -12.18
N ASN A 26 1.19 6.27 -11.89
CA ASN A 26 1.07 7.07 -10.65
C ASN A 26 0.12 6.43 -9.63
N TYR A 27 -0.22 5.16 -9.80
CA TYR A 27 -1.10 4.45 -8.88
C TYR A 27 -0.38 4.07 -7.58
N PRO A 28 -1.12 3.79 -6.50
CA PRO A 28 -0.54 3.32 -5.25
C PRO A 28 0.36 2.09 -5.45
N GLU A 29 1.45 2.02 -4.68
CA GLU A 29 2.35 0.87 -4.71
C GLU A 29 1.66 -0.38 -4.13
N VAL A 30 1.93 -1.52 -4.76
CA VAL A 30 1.51 -2.83 -4.27
C VAL A 30 2.72 -3.56 -3.71
N GLU A 31 2.65 -4.01 -2.45
CA GLU A 31 3.70 -4.82 -1.85
C GLU A 31 3.62 -6.27 -2.34
N CYS A 32 4.76 -6.80 -2.74
CA CYS A 32 4.95 -8.21 -3.03
C CYS A 32 5.90 -8.83 -1.99
N THR A 33 5.37 -9.73 -1.17
CA THR A 33 6.16 -10.53 -0.25
C THR A 33 6.42 -11.89 -0.89
N VAL A 34 7.69 -12.28 -0.97
CA VAL A 34 8.15 -13.56 -1.47
C VAL A 34 8.86 -14.33 -0.38
N ASN A 35 8.70 -15.64 -0.37
CA ASN A 35 9.37 -16.52 0.59
C ASN A 35 10.10 -17.63 -0.17
N GLY A 36 11.35 -17.38 -0.47
CA GLY A 36 12.19 -18.33 -1.18
C GLY A 36 12.69 -19.44 -0.28
N THR A 37 12.66 -20.64 -0.78
CA THR A 37 13.20 -21.84 -0.13
C THR A 37 14.57 -22.21 -0.67
N ALA A 38 14.93 -21.65 -1.82
CA ALA A 38 16.14 -21.95 -2.54
C ALA A 38 17.33 -21.10 -2.05
N LYS A 39 18.48 -21.42 -2.61
CA LYS A 39 19.65 -20.57 -2.51
C LYS A 39 19.52 -19.43 -3.51
N TRP A 40 20.23 -18.34 -3.26
CA TRP A 40 20.48 -17.34 -4.26
C TRP A 40 21.05 -18.00 -5.54
N ASP A 41 20.63 -17.59 -6.69
CA ASP A 41 21.17 -18.04 -7.98
C ASP A 41 20.95 -19.55 -8.31
N THR A 42 19.93 -20.19 -7.75
CA THR A 42 19.62 -21.60 -8.04
C THR A 42 18.36 -21.73 -8.88
N PRO A 43 18.43 -22.17 -10.14
CA PRO A 43 17.26 -22.48 -10.95
C PRO A 43 16.57 -23.79 -10.50
N PRO A 44 15.25 -23.96 -10.78
CA PRO A 44 14.37 -22.97 -11.40
C PRO A 44 13.99 -21.84 -10.44
N ALA A 45 13.65 -20.67 -10.98
CA ALA A 45 13.10 -19.58 -10.19
C ALA A 45 11.76 -19.98 -9.59
N GLU A 46 11.55 -19.56 -8.34
CA GLU A 46 10.25 -19.64 -7.67
C GLU A 46 9.31 -18.56 -8.20
N THR A 47 8.01 -18.65 -7.91
CA THR A 47 7.02 -17.70 -8.40
C THR A 47 6.20 -17.10 -7.27
N ALA A 48 5.88 -15.81 -7.41
CA ALA A 48 4.90 -15.13 -6.59
C ALA A 48 4.01 -14.25 -7.48
N LYS A 49 2.85 -13.85 -6.97
CA LYS A 49 1.92 -13.00 -7.71
C LYS A 49 1.33 -11.92 -6.82
N VAL A 50 1.02 -10.79 -7.44
CA VAL A 50 0.18 -9.73 -6.87
C VAL A 50 -0.79 -9.24 -7.94
N LEU A 51 -1.91 -8.67 -7.53
CA LEU A 51 -2.81 -8.01 -8.44
C LEU A 51 -2.36 -6.57 -8.67
N ILE A 52 -2.40 -6.14 -9.92
CA ILE A 52 -2.12 -4.76 -10.32
C ILE A 52 -3.25 -4.25 -11.22
N TYR A 53 -3.47 -2.94 -11.23
CA TYR A 53 -4.34 -2.30 -12.21
C TYR A 53 -3.51 -1.74 -13.36
N LEU A 54 -3.90 -2.02 -14.59
CA LEU A 54 -3.33 -1.45 -15.81
C LEU A 54 -4.34 -0.57 -16.50
N ALA A 55 -3.94 0.64 -16.91
CA ALA A 55 -4.72 1.47 -17.80
C ALA A 55 -4.72 0.90 -19.22
N ALA A 56 -5.68 1.33 -20.04
CA ALA A 56 -5.62 1.04 -21.47
C ALA A 56 -4.41 1.74 -22.10
N GLY A 57 -3.71 1.05 -22.98
CA GLY A 57 -2.53 1.58 -23.68
C GLY A 57 -1.21 1.28 -22.95
N THR A 58 -0.29 2.26 -22.95
CA THR A 58 1.05 2.10 -22.39
C THR A 58 1.04 2.33 -20.88
N ASN A 59 1.67 1.43 -20.14
CA ASN A 59 1.86 1.54 -18.70
C ASN A 59 3.35 1.50 -18.35
N THR A 60 3.74 2.25 -17.34
CA THR A 60 5.07 2.17 -16.71
C THR A 60 4.96 1.33 -15.45
N ILE A 61 5.80 0.31 -15.32
CA ILE A 61 5.88 -0.52 -14.11
C ILE A 61 7.24 -0.29 -13.46
N LYS A 62 7.23 0.22 -12.23
CA LYS A 62 8.42 0.42 -11.42
C LYS A 62 8.45 -0.63 -10.31
N ILE A 63 9.60 -1.28 -10.16
CA ILE A 63 9.83 -2.27 -9.10
C ILE A 63 10.93 -1.72 -8.21
N THR A 64 10.67 -1.70 -6.90
CA THR A 64 11.58 -1.12 -5.91
C THR A 64 11.77 -2.09 -4.74
N PRO A 65 13.00 -2.33 -4.27
CA PRO A 65 13.21 -3.08 -3.04
C PRO A 65 12.47 -2.43 -1.87
N TYR A 66 11.91 -3.24 -0.99
CA TYR A 66 11.20 -2.74 0.19
C TYR A 66 12.18 -2.05 1.15
N PRO A 67 11.88 -0.82 1.64
CA PRO A 67 12.86 0.02 2.36
C PRO A 67 13.43 -0.59 3.65
N THR A 68 12.70 -1.50 4.30
CA THR A 68 13.06 -2.05 5.61
C THR A 68 13.70 -3.43 5.56
N THR A 69 13.87 -4.00 4.38
CA THR A 69 14.52 -5.31 4.21
C THR A 69 15.96 -5.15 3.74
N SER A 70 16.80 -6.11 4.06
CA SER A 70 18.22 -6.15 3.66
C SER A 70 18.42 -6.41 2.16
N GLY A 71 17.51 -5.94 1.32
CA GLY A 71 17.49 -6.11 -0.13
C GLY A 71 16.31 -6.91 -0.63
N GLY A 72 16.02 -6.80 -1.92
CA GLY A 72 15.00 -7.57 -2.61
C GLY A 72 15.45 -9.00 -2.96
N PRO A 73 14.59 -9.80 -3.61
CA PRO A 73 14.96 -11.06 -4.23
C PRO A 73 15.77 -10.82 -5.50
N ASN A 74 16.46 -11.85 -6.00
CA ASN A 74 16.94 -11.88 -7.37
C ASN A 74 15.75 -12.12 -8.29
N LEU A 75 15.57 -11.28 -9.29
CA LEU A 75 14.43 -11.31 -10.21
C LEU A 75 14.88 -11.87 -11.55
N ASP A 76 14.12 -12.83 -12.10
CA ASP A 76 14.37 -13.44 -13.39
C ASP A 76 13.50 -12.81 -14.48
N LYS A 77 12.18 -12.96 -14.37
CA LYS A 77 11.21 -12.42 -15.32
C LYS A 77 9.88 -12.08 -14.67
N PHE A 78 9.04 -11.41 -15.44
CA PHE A 78 7.67 -11.07 -15.06
C PHE A 78 6.70 -11.50 -16.16
N GLU A 79 5.49 -11.86 -15.75
CA GLU A 79 4.37 -12.13 -16.64
C GLU A 79 3.15 -11.33 -16.17
N ILE A 80 2.41 -10.79 -17.13
CA ILE A 80 1.12 -10.14 -16.89
C ILE A 80 0.05 -11.07 -17.44
N LEU A 81 -0.84 -11.52 -16.57
CA LEU A 81 -1.85 -12.52 -16.89
C LEU A 81 -3.24 -11.96 -16.58
N GLU A 82 -4.23 -12.40 -17.35
CA GLU A 82 -5.62 -12.18 -16.99
C GLU A 82 -5.93 -12.87 -15.65
N THR A 83 -6.80 -12.27 -14.86
CA THR A 83 -7.21 -12.82 -13.57
C THR A 83 -8.72 -12.99 -13.49
N SER A 84 -9.14 -14.05 -12.79
CA SER A 84 -10.52 -14.25 -12.38
C SER A 84 -10.81 -13.75 -10.96
N GLU A 85 -9.80 -13.20 -10.28
CA GLU A 85 -9.96 -12.63 -8.95
C GLU A 85 -10.78 -11.33 -9.01
N SER A 86 -11.36 -10.92 -7.87
CA SER A 86 -12.14 -9.68 -7.79
C SER A 86 -11.32 -8.50 -8.29
N PRO A 87 -11.89 -7.65 -9.15
CA PRO A 87 -11.18 -6.48 -9.67
C PRO A 87 -10.69 -5.57 -8.53
N LEU A 88 -9.49 -5.05 -8.68
CA LEU A 88 -9.03 -3.94 -7.85
C LEU A 88 -9.88 -2.70 -8.16
N PRO A 89 -10.10 -1.82 -7.17
CA PRO A 89 -10.67 -0.51 -7.44
C PRO A 89 -9.89 0.19 -8.55
N VAL A 90 -10.59 0.90 -9.42
CA VAL A 90 -9.92 1.71 -10.46
C VAL A 90 -9.13 2.80 -9.76
N PRO A 91 -7.79 2.84 -9.91
CA PRO A 91 -7.00 3.89 -9.31
C PRO A 91 -7.41 5.25 -9.86
N GLN A 92 -7.51 6.24 -8.99
CA GLN A 92 -7.81 7.60 -9.40
C GLN A 92 -6.53 8.28 -9.91
N GLU A 93 -6.64 8.91 -11.07
CA GLU A 93 -5.62 9.82 -11.60
C GLU A 93 -6.04 11.27 -11.33
N GLY A 94 -5.08 12.10 -10.96
CA GLY A 94 -5.34 13.51 -10.65
C GLY A 94 -5.83 13.74 -9.23
N PHE A 95 -6.51 14.88 -9.00
CA PHE A 95 -7.06 15.23 -7.70
C PHE A 95 -8.58 15.03 -7.62
N PRO A 96 -9.09 14.60 -6.45
CA PRO A 96 -8.34 14.21 -5.25
C PRO A 96 -7.60 12.87 -5.41
N ILE A 97 -6.42 12.75 -4.82
CA ILE A 97 -5.70 11.47 -4.72
C ILE A 97 -6.22 10.74 -3.49
N THR A 98 -6.71 9.52 -3.66
CA THR A 98 -7.11 8.64 -2.56
C THR A 98 -5.96 7.68 -2.22
N LEU A 99 -5.56 7.68 -0.96
CA LEU A 99 -4.53 6.82 -0.41
C LEU A 99 -5.17 5.87 0.60
N GLU A 100 -5.34 4.62 0.21
CA GLU A 100 -5.90 3.59 1.10
C GLU A 100 -4.84 3.11 2.10
N ALA A 101 -5.16 3.16 3.38
CA ALA A 101 -4.22 2.87 4.47
C ALA A 101 -3.63 1.46 4.39
N GLU A 102 -4.41 0.49 3.95
CA GLU A 102 -3.97 -0.90 3.81
C GLU A 102 -2.94 -1.12 2.69
N TYR A 103 -2.73 -0.15 1.82
CA TYR A 103 -1.68 -0.18 0.79
C TYR A 103 -0.42 0.59 1.20
N ALA A 104 -0.41 1.20 2.38
CA ALA A 104 0.77 1.84 2.93
C ALA A 104 1.79 0.82 3.45
N HIS A 105 3.03 1.26 3.62
CA HIS A 105 4.01 0.52 4.38
C HIS A 105 3.68 0.61 5.86
N LEU A 106 3.45 -0.51 6.52
CA LEU A 106 3.05 -0.58 7.92
C LEU A 106 4.25 -0.92 8.81
N TYR A 107 4.42 -0.16 9.88
CA TYR A 107 5.50 -0.32 10.84
C TYR A 107 4.95 -0.50 12.27
N GLY A 108 5.74 -1.17 13.11
CA GLY A 108 5.34 -1.46 14.48
C GLY A 108 4.24 -2.52 14.56
N ASP A 109 3.20 -2.23 15.34
CA ASP A 109 2.11 -3.20 15.61
C ASP A 109 0.92 -3.08 14.64
N LEU A 110 0.99 -2.20 13.64
CA LEU A 110 -0.11 -1.96 12.71
C LEU A 110 -0.51 -3.22 11.94
N LYS A 111 -1.81 -3.41 11.75
CA LYS A 111 -2.36 -4.55 11.00
C LYS A 111 -3.49 -4.12 10.09
N VAL A 112 -3.53 -4.73 8.92
CA VAL A 112 -4.71 -4.68 8.06
C VAL A 112 -5.79 -5.58 8.64
N LYS A 113 -6.98 -5.04 8.80
CA LYS A 113 -8.18 -5.74 9.29
C LYS A 113 -9.30 -5.60 8.27
N ASN A 114 -10.21 -6.57 8.26
CA ASN A 114 -11.39 -6.56 7.41
C ASN A 114 -12.59 -6.02 8.18
N LEU A 115 -13.35 -5.14 7.55
CA LEU A 115 -14.63 -4.66 8.06
C LEU A 115 -15.50 -4.24 6.88
N GLU A 116 -16.62 -4.91 6.71
CA GLU A 116 -17.61 -4.55 5.69
C GLU A 116 -18.07 -3.11 5.87
N GLY A 117 -18.16 -2.34 4.78
CA GLY A 117 -18.52 -0.92 4.78
C GLY A 117 -17.33 0.04 4.87
N MET A 118 -16.12 -0.42 5.19
CA MET A 118 -14.91 0.37 4.98
C MET A 118 -14.55 0.45 3.50
N SER A 119 -13.76 1.45 3.13
CA SER A 119 -13.16 1.52 1.80
C SER A 119 -12.43 0.21 1.50
N ASN A 120 -12.66 -0.38 0.35
CA ASN A 120 -12.17 -1.72 -0.03
C ASN A 120 -12.45 -2.84 1.00
N GLY A 121 -13.41 -2.65 1.91
CA GLY A 121 -13.73 -3.62 2.96
C GLY A 121 -12.62 -3.82 4.01
N ARG A 122 -11.63 -2.91 4.07
CA ARG A 122 -10.45 -3.03 4.93
C ARG A 122 -10.09 -1.71 5.59
N TYR A 123 -9.26 -1.80 6.63
CA TYR A 123 -8.67 -0.64 7.31
C TYR A 123 -7.40 -1.05 8.04
N VAL A 124 -6.60 -0.08 8.46
CA VAL A 124 -5.42 -0.31 9.29
C VAL A 124 -5.76 0.00 10.75
N GLY A 125 -5.60 -0.98 11.60
CA GLY A 125 -5.83 -0.87 13.05
C GLY A 125 -4.55 -1.02 13.87
N ASP A 126 -4.75 -1.06 15.20
CA ASP A 126 -3.70 -1.24 16.20
C ASP A 126 -2.68 -0.07 16.26
N PHE A 127 -3.12 1.15 15.88
CA PHE A 127 -2.35 2.37 16.09
C PHE A 127 -2.12 2.60 17.58
N ASN A 128 -0.89 2.45 18.03
CA ASN A 128 -0.51 2.68 19.42
C ASN A 128 0.90 3.30 19.48
N ASN A 129 1.23 3.90 20.63
CA ASN A 129 2.54 4.52 20.85
C ASN A 129 3.64 3.49 21.20
N LYS A 130 3.29 2.22 21.27
CA LYS A 130 4.25 1.14 21.49
C LYS A 130 4.87 0.76 20.15
N ASN A 131 6.11 0.34 20.18
CA ASN A 131 6.83 -0.15 19.01
C ASN A 131 6.90 0.82 17.81
N ASN A 132 6.80 2.13 18.08
CA ASN A 132 6.93 3.17 17.05
C ASN A 132 6.03 2.90 15.83
N SER A 133 4.74 2.68 16.07
CA SER A 133 3.77 2.34 15.02
C SER A 133 3.48 3.54 14.13
N TYR A 134 3.70 3.41 12.84
CA TYR A 134 3.33 4.40 11.81
C TYR A 134 3.05 3.72 10.48
N LEU A 135 2.30 4.37 9.62
CA LEU A 135 2.17 3.98 8.22
C LEU A 135 2.85 5.03 7.33
N GLN A 136 3.35 4.60 6.20
CA GLN A 136 4.07 5.44 5.27
C GLN A 136 3.60 5.17 3.84
N PHE A 137 3.21 6.22 3.15
CA PHE A 137 3.08 6.20 1.70
C PHE A 137 4.37 6.71 1.08
N THR A 138 4.90 5.97 0.11
CA THR A 138 6.04 6.39 -0.68
C THR A 138 5.59 6.74 -2.09
N CYS A 139 6.34 7.60 -2.77
CA CYS A 139 6.07 7.97 -4.17
C CYS A 139 4.64 8.52 -4.40
N VAL A 140 4.19 9.41 -3.52
CA VAL A 140 2.97 10.19 -3.76
C VAL A 140 3.33 11.31 -4.72
N ASP A 141 2.98 11.15 -5.99
CA ASP A 141 3.31 12.13 -7.04
C ASP A 141 2.26 13.24 -7.04
N ILE A 142 2.73 14.46 -6.83
CA ILE A 142 1.93 15.67 -6.84
C ILE A 142 2.31 16.47 -8.10
N PRO A 143 1.34 16.87 -8.96
CA PRO A 143 1.63 17.48 -10.26
C PRO A 143 2.26 18.87 -10.15
N GLU A 144 1.94 19.63 -9.11
CA GLU A 144 2.42 20.99 -8.92
C GLU A 144 2.76 21.27 -7.46
N GLU A 145 3.71 22.13 -7.20
CA GLU A 145 4.00 22.62 -5.86
C GLU A 145 2.89 23.56 -5.38
N GLY A 146 2.43 23.37 -4.15
CA GLY A 146 1.38 24.24 -3.59
C GLY A 146 0.75 23.71 -2.31
N PRO A 147 -0.23 24.45 -1.79
CA PRO A 147 -1.03 24.01 -0.65
C PRO A 147 -2.08 22.98 -1.08
N TYR A 148 -2.20 21.90 -0.32
CA TYR A 148 -3.17 20.83 -0.53
C TYR A 148 -3.93 20.56 0.76
N GLU A 149 -5.21 20.22 0.63
CA GLU A 149 -6.02 19.73 1.72
C GLU A 149 -5.79 18.22 1.89
N LEU A 150 -5.45 17.78 3.10
CA LEU A 150 -5.36 16.38 3.46
C LEU A 150 -6.58 16.01 4.30
N LYS A 151 -7.42 15.10 3.81
CA LYS A 151 -8.55 14.54 4.55
C LYS A 151 -8.20 13.14 5.05
N ILE A 152 -8.45 12.90 6.32
CA ILE A 152 -8.17 11.62 6.97
C ILE A 152 -9.47 11.04 7.52
N PHE A 153 -9.78 9.82 7.09
CA PHE A 153 -10.94 9.09 7.59
C PHE A 153 -10.50 8.11 8.68
N THR A 154 -11.00 8.31 9.88
CA THR A 154 -10.60 7.53 11.06
C THR A 154 -11.80 6.93 11.78
N ASN A 155 -11.61 5.76 12.38
CA ASN A 155 -12.50 5.20 13.37
C ASN A 155 -11.84 5.34 14.74
N ASP A 156 -12.03 6.48 15.37
CA ASP A 156 -11.53 6.79 16.72
C ASP A 156 -12.61 7.44 17.57
N PRO A 157 -13.30 6.68 18.44
CA PRO A 157 -14.34 7.22 19.31
C PRO A 157 -13.81 8.18 20.39
N THR A 158 -12.49 8.26 20.56
CA THR A 158 -11.85 9.11 21.59
C THR A 158 -11.25 10.38 21.03
N GLY A 159 -10.96 10.46 19.72
CA GLY A 159 -10.35 11.61 19.05
C GLY A 159 -8.88 11.80 19.44
N ARG A 160 -8.07 10.74 19.32
CA ARG A 160 -6.63 10.79 19.61
C ARG A 160 -5.88 11.57 18.53
N PRO A 161 -4.87 12.34 18.92
CA PRO A 161 -4.07 13.07 17.96
C PRO A 161 -3.23 12.12 17.09
N LEU A 162 -2.96 12.56 15.87
CA LEU A 162 -2.02 11.93 14.94
C LEU A 162 -0.86 12.87 14.63
N ASP A 163 0.32 12.30 14.45
CA ASP A 163 1.48 12.97 13.87
C ASP A 163 1.49 12.74 12.36
N ILE A 164 1.58 13.81 11.60
CA ILE A 164 1.77 13.76 10.15
C ILE A 164 3.13 14.33 9.83
N GLN A 165 3.87 13.61 9.01
CA GLN A 165 5.14 14.07 8.47
C GLN A 165 5.16 13.90 6.95
N ILE A 166 5.46 14.97 6.24
CA ILE A 166 5.62 14.95 4.79
C ILE A 166 7.13 15.06 4.49
N ASN A 167 7.66 14.07 3.79
CA ASN A 167 9.09 13.98 3.49
C ASN A 167 9.94 14.15 4.79
N ASN A 168 10.89 15.05 4.76
CA ASN A 168 11.78 15.38 5.89
C ASN A 168 11.36 16.66 6.62
N TYR A 169 10.16 17.19 6.36
CA TYR A 169 9.67 18.37 7.07
C TYR A 169 9.32 18.06 8.52
N ALA A 170 9.12 19.09 9.30
CA ALA A 170 8.70 18.95 10.69
C ALA A 170 7.36 18.25 10.80
N LYS A 171 7.19 17.46 11.84
CA LYS A 171 5.90 16.81 12.14
C LYS A 171 4.85 17.84 12.51
N THR A 172 3.65 17.64 12.03
CA THR A 172 2.46 18.40 12.39
C THR A 172 1.52 17.51 13.19
N TYR A 173 1.07 18.01 14.35
CA TYR A 173 0.08 17.34 15.18
C TYR A 173 -1.32 17.78 14.75
N ILE A 174 -2.19 16.80 14.54
CA ILE A 174 -3.60 17.05 14.26
C ILE A 174 -4.47 16.30 15.28
N ASN A 175 -5.57 16.90 15.71
CA ASN A 175 -6.59 16.21 16.46
C ASN A 175 -7.61 15.63 15.50
N VAL A 176 -7.78 14.32 15.50
CA VAL A 176 -8.80 13.69 14.65
C VAL A 176 -10.19 13.88 15.27
N ASN A 177 -11.18 14.01 14.42
CA ASN A 177 -12.57 14.07 14.85
C ASN A 177 -13.00 12.72 15.44
N LYS A 178 -13.80 12.76 16.50
CA LYS A 178 -14.35 11.54 17.08
C LYS A 178 -15.35 10.91 16.14
N SER A 179 -15.20 9.61 15.90
CA SER A 179 -16.24 8.85 15.22
C SER A 179 -17.41 8.58 16.17
N GLU A 180 -18.61 8.46 15.63
CA GLU A 180 -19.79 8.03 16.39
C GLU A 180 -19.79 6.52 16.66
N GLY A 181 -18.96 5.76 15.91
CA GLY A 181 -18.80 4.33 16.08
C GLY A 181 -17.98 3.95 17.31
N LYS A 182 -17.90 2.66 17.56
CA LYS A 182 -16.93 2.10 18.50
C LYS A 182 -15.67 1.73 17.74
N TRP A 183 -14.59 1.41 18.47
CA TRP A 183 -13.39 0.83 17.87
C TRP A 183 -13.75 -0.31 16.92
N ASP A 184 -13.10 -0.31 15.76
CA ASP A 184 -13.30 -1.34 14.73
C ASP A 184 -14.76 -1.45 14.23
N GLN A 185 -15.54 -0.36 14.26
CA GLN A 185 -16.93 -0.29 13.79
C GLN A 185 -17.18 1.01 13.01
N LEU A 186 -18.16 0.99 12.10
CA LEU A 186 -18.64 2.19 11.41
C LEU A 186 -19.56 3.01 12.34
N PRO A 187 -19.74 4.32 12.07
CA PRO A 187 -19.12 5.12 11.00
C PRO A 187 -17.71 5.61 11.32
N THR A 188 -16.98 6.03 10.29
CA THR A 188 -15.74 6.78 10.41
C THR A 188 -16.01 8.27 10.52
N ALA A 189 -15.05 9.05 11.06
CA ALA A 189 -15.05 10.50 11.01
C ALA A 189 -14.02 11.00 9.99
N GLU A 190 -14.33 12.11 9.35
CA GLU A 190 -13.42 12.87 8.49
C GLU A 190 -12.72 13.96 9.30
N THR A 191 -11.43 14.12 9.12
CA THR A 191 -10.59 15.17 9.73
C THR A 191 -9.76 15.84 8.68
#